data_f08f82ec7c573a2d05c087f6eeef9252
#
_entry.id   f08f82ec7c573a2d05c087f6eeef9252
#
_cell.length_a   1.000
_cell.length_b   1.000
_cell.length_c   1.000
_cell.angle_alpha   90.00
_cell.angle_beta   90.00
_cell.angle_gamma   90.00
#
_symmetry.space_group_name_H-M   'P 1'
#
loop_
_entity.id
_entity.type
_entity.pdbx_description
1 polymer ?
#
loop_
_entity_poly.entity_id
_entity_poly.type
_entity_poly.pdbx_seq_one_letter_code
_entity_poly.pdbx_strand_id
1 'polypeptide(L)'
;MNTIPTLPDASLRRAGTKLVKTPLSEQAYEELKGQILDQQLTPGQRLNIDALSRSCGISSSPLREALARLVAEGLVVFTANAGFTVAPVPDPVRMRQLMEFRLVMEAYCVRVGAAAGDPAIVAALSK
;
A
#
# COMPACT_ATOMS: atom_id res chain seq x y z
N MET A 1 -28.33 12.16 61.22
CA MET A 1 -28.51 10.98 60.34
C MET A 1 -28.13 11.37 58.94
N ASN A 2 -26.90 11.07 58.55
CA ASN A 2 -26.38 11.38 57.21
C ASN A 2 -26.55 10.16 56.33
N THR A 3 -27.49 10.24 55.42
CA THR A 3 -27.67 9.26 54.37
C THR A 3 -26.70 9.62 53.23
N ILE A 4 -25.65 8.85 53.09
CA ILE A 4 -24.71 8.96 51.97
C ILE A 4 -25.41 8.39 50.73
N PRO A 5 -25.57 9.13 49.64
CA PRO A 5 -26.11 8.56 48.42
C PRO A 5 -25.09 7.62 47.84
N THR A 6 -25.48 6.36 47.69
CA THR A 6 -24.74 5.32 47.01
C THR A 6 -24.58 5.71 45.52
N LEU A 7 -23.36 5.99 45.11
CA LEU A 7 -23.03 6.16 43.71
C LEU A 7 -23.36 4.87 42.95
N PRO A 8 -24.03 4.94 41.81
CA PRO A 8 -24.22 3.76 40.97
C PRO A 8 -22.87 3.27 40.48
N ASP A 9 -22.63 2.01 40.71
CA ASP A 9 -21.52 1.24 40.18
C ASP A 9 -21.50 1.39 38.64
N ALA A 10 -20.72 2.34 38.18
CA ALA A 10 -20.39 2.46 36.79
C ALA A 10 -19.39 1.34 36.45
N SER A 11 -19.94 0.14 36.31
CA SER A 11 -19.23 -0.93 35.61
C SER A 11 -18.95 -0.43 34.19
N LEU A 12 -17.83 0.28 34.06
CA LEU A 12 -17.18 0.53 32.79
C LEU A 12 -16.90 -0.83 32.16
N ARG A 13 -17.89 -1.36 31.47
CA ARG A 13 -17.65 -2.37 30.45
C ARG A 13 -16.70 -1.70 29.48
N ARG A 14 -15.40 -1.88 29.70
CA ARG A 14 -14.40 -1.69 28.68
C ARG A 14 -14.88 -2.56 27.53
N ALA A 15 -15.51 -1.93 26.55
CA ALA A 15 -15.68 -2.52 25.24
C ALA A 15 -14.27 -2.93 24.85
N GLY A 16 -14.00 -4.22 24.93
CA GLY A 16 -12.71 -4.76 24.53
C GLY A 16 -12.52 -4.32 23.08
N THR A 17 -11.62 -3.38 22.87
CA THR A 17 -11.15 -3.05 21.54
C THR A 17 -10.57 -4.35 21.01
N LYS A 18 -11.35 -5.03 20.18
CA LYS A 18 -10.93 -6.25 19.51
C LYS A 18 -9.72 -5.83 18.71
N LEU A 19 -8.53 -6.13 19.19
CA LEU A 19 -7.31 -5.91 18.43
C LEU A 19 -7.49 -6.67 17.12
N VAL A 20 -7.77 -5.95 16.05
CA VAL A 20 -7.88 -6.51 14.72
C VAL A 20 -6.47 -6.92 14.35
N LYS A 21 -6.17 -8.21 14.52
CA LYS A 21 -4.90 -8.77 14.12
C LYS A 21 -4.79 -8.60 12.62
N THR A 22 -3.84 -7.78 12.17
CA THR A 22 -3.61 -7.54 10.74
C THR A 22 -3.49 -8.87 10.01
N PRO A 23 -4.25 -9.12 8.93
CA PRO A 23 -4.17 -10.36 8.17
C PRO A 23 -2.73 -10.65 7.72
N LEU A 24 -2.37 -11.93 7.67
CA LEU A 24 -1.03 -12.33 7.22
C LEU A 24 -0.73 -11.90 5.78
N SER A 25 -1.76 -11.86 4.93
CA SER A 25 -1.63 -11.33 3.56
C SER A 25 -1.30 -9.85 3.53
N GLU A 26 -1.84 -9.06 4.45
CA GLU A 26 -1.50 -7.64 4.58
C GLU A 26 -0.07 -7.44 5.06
N GLN A 27 0.35 -8.20 6.08
CA GLN A 27 1.72 -8.16 6.57
C GLN A 27 2.72 -8.56 5.48
N ALA A 28 2.43 -9.62 4.73
CA ALA A 28 3.25 -10.05 3.60
C ALA A 28 3.31 -9.01 2.49
N TYR A 29 2.19 -8.37 2.19
CA TYR A 29 2.12 -7.30 1.19
C TYR A 29 2.99 -6.11 1.58
N GLU A 30 2.87 -5.59 2.80
CA GLU A 30 3.67 -4.45 3.27
C GLU A 30 5.17 -4.78 3.31
N GLU A 31 5.53 -5.97 3.79
CA GLU A 31 6.92 -6.43 3.84
C GLU A 31 7.54 -6.53 2.44
N LEU A 32 6.87 -7.22 1.52
CA LEU A 32 7.38 -7.37 0.14
C LEU A 32 7.43 -6.03 -0.60
N LYS A 33 6.43 -5.18 -0.40
CA LYS A 33 6.42 -3.83 -0.97
C LYS A 33 7.60 -3.00 -0.47
N GLY A 34 7.86 -3.02 0.83
CA GLY A 34 9.02 -2.35 1.42
C GLY A 34 10.34 -2.85 0.83
N GLN A 35 10.53 -4.17 0.73
CA GLN A 35 11.73 -4.78 0.16
C GLN A 35 11.94 -4.42 -1.33
N ILE A 36 10.87 -4.29 -2.11
CA ILE A 36 10.93 -3.85 -3.50
C ILE A 36 11.31 -2.37 -3.59
N LEU A 37 10.67 -1.51 -2.80
CA LEU A 37 10.95 -0.08 -2.82
C LEU A 37 12.35 0.26 -2.29
N ASP A 38 12.84 -0.48 -1.29
CA ASP A 38 14.18 -0.35 -0.73
C ASP A 38 15.26 -1.06 -1.57
N GLN A 39 14.87 -1.64 -2.72
CA GLN A 39 15.74 -2.37 -3.64
C GLN A 39 16.45 -3.59 -3.02
N GLN A 40 15.93 -4.13 -1.93
CA GLN A 40 16.39 -5.41 -1.38
C GLN A 40 15.97 -6.58 -2.30
N LEU A 41 14.77 -6.46 -2.90
CA LEU A 41 14.35 -7.27 -4.02
C LEU A 41 14.59 -6.47 -5.30
N THR A 42 15.54 -6.92 -6.11
CA THR A 42 15.99 -6.16 -7.28
C THR A 42 15.03 -6.29 -8.46
N PRO A 43 14.92 -5.28 -9.33
CA PRO A 43 14.11 -5.35 -10.54
C PRO A 43 14.48 -6.58 -11.40
N GLY A 44 13.46 -7.30 -11.87
CA GLY A 44 13.62 -8.54 -12.63
C GLY A 44 13.92 -9.79 -11.81
N GLN A 45 14.10 -9.66 -10.50
CA GLN A 45 14.33 -10.80 -9.61
C GLN A 45 13.11 -11.72 -9.54
N ARG A 46 13.33 -13.02 -9.67
CA ARG A 46 12.28 -14.02 -9.51
C ARG A 46 11.91 -14.20 -8.04
N LEU A 47 10.61 -14.19 -7.76
CA LEU A 47 10.05 -14.38 -6.44
C LEU A 47 9.56 -15.82 -6.29
N ASN A 48 10.31 -16.63 -5.57
CA ASN A 48 9.94 -18.01 -5.30
C ASN A 48 9.04 -18.08 -4.07
N ILE A 49 7.80 -18.55 -4.25
CA ILE A 49 6.80 -18.61 -3.17
C ILE A 49 7.27 -19.52 -2.03
N ASP A 50 7.88 -20.65 -2.33
CA ASP A 50 8.32 -21.59 -1.29
C ASP A 50 9.48 -21.01 -0.46
N ALA A 51 10.40 -20.31 -1.12
CA ALA A 51 11.48 -19.62 -0.42
C ALA A 51 10.95 -18.46 0.44
N LEU A 52 10.01 -17.67 -0.09
CA LEU A 52 9.35 -16.58 0.66
C LEU A 52 8.52 -17.12 1.82
N SER A 53 7.82 -18.23 1.63
CA SER A 53 7.05 -18.89 2.68
C SER A 53 7.95 -19.29 3.86
N ARG A 54 9.10 -19.84 3.56
CA ARG A 54 10.08 -20.22 4.60
C ARG A 54 10.70 -19.00 5.29
N SER A 55 11.04 -17.98 4.54
CA SER A 55 11.68 -16.77 5.11
C SER A 55 10.72 -15.93 5.95
N CYS A 56 9.46 -15.80 5.52
CA CYS A 56 8.44 -15.04 6.23
C CYS A 56 7.70 -15.85 7.31
N GLY A 57 7.87 -17.17 7.33
CA GLY A 57 7.18 -18.04 8.29
C GLY A 57 5.66 -18.10 8.10
N ILE A 58 5.17 -17.86 6.88
CA ILE A 58 3.74 -17.88 6.53
C ILE A 58 3.48 -18.87 5.40
N SER A 59 2.23 -19.36 5.30
CA SER A 59 1.85 -20.28 4.24
C SER A 59 1.81 -19.60 2.87
N SER A 60 1.78 -20.40 1.80
CA SER A 60 1.76 -19.90 0.42
C SER A 60 0.49 -19.13 0.06
N SER A 61 -0.65 -19.42 0.70
CA SER A 61 -1.93 -18.78 0.40
C SER A 61 -1.93 -17.27 0.66
N PRO A 62 -1.60 -16.75 1.85
CA PRO A 62 -1.51 -15.31 2.09
C PRO A 62 -0.40 -14.65 1.26
N LEU A 63 0.69 -15.35 0.94
CA LEU A 63 1.73 -14.85 0.03
C LEU A 63 1.22 -14.65 -1.39
N ARG A 64 0.47 -15.60 -1.93
CA ARG A 64 -0.13 -15.47 -3.26
C ARG A 64 -1.10 -14.29 -3.33
N GLU A 65 -1.88 -14.08 -2.28
CA GLU A 65 -2.78 -12.93 -2.17
C GLU A 65 -1.99 -11.61 -2.15
N ALA A 66 -0.93 -11.52 -1.36
CA ALA A 66 -0.05 -10.36 -1.32
C ALA A 66 0.61 -10.08 -2.68
N LEU A 67 1.13 -11.12 -3.33
CA LEU A 67 1.74 -11.00 -4.65
C LEU A 67 0.75 -10.60 -5.73
N ALA A 68 -0.50 -11.09 -5.68
CA ALA A 68 -1.56 -10.66 -6.59
C ALA A 68 -1.87 -9.16 -6.46
N ARG A 69 -1.85 -8.62 -5.25
CA ARG A 69 -2.00 -7.18 -5.01
C ARG A 69 -0.83 -6.39 -5.60
N LEU A 70 0.39 -6.87 -5.39
CA LEU A 70 1.59 -6.23 -5.97
C LEU A 70 1.60 -6.27 -7.51
N VAL A 71 1.04 -7.32 -8.11
CA VAL A 71 0.81 -7.39 -9.56
C VAL A 71 -0.20 -6.33 -10.00
N ALA A 72 -1.30 -6.16 -9.28
CA ALA A 72 -2.30 -5.13 -9.58
C ALA A 72 -1.72 -3.71 -9.49
N GLU A 73 -0.76 -3.48 -8.60
CA GLU A 73 -0.04 -2.20 -8.47
C GLU A 73 1.12 -2.03 -9.48
N GLY A 74 1.46 -3.07 -10.24
CA GLY A 74 2.55 -3.01 -11.21
C GLY A 74 3.96 -3.12 -10.62
N LEU A 75 4.08 -3.50 -9.34
CA LEU A 75 5.38 -3.72 -8.67
C LEU A 75 5.92 -5.12 -8.92
N VAL A 76 5.05 -6.06 -9.25
CA VAL A 76 5.37 -7.45 -9.57
C VAL A 76 4.70 -7.81 -10.89
N VAL A 77 5.33 -8.66 -11.67
CA VAL A 77 4.79 -9.22 -12.91
C VAL A 77 4.57 -10.71 -12.72
N PHE A 78 3.44 -11.22 -13.16
CA PHE A 78 3.17 -12.65 -13.21
C PHE A 78 3.21 -13.14 -14.65
N THR A 79 4.01 -14.19 -14.88
CA THR A 79 4.10 -14.87 -16.16
C THR A 79 3.82 -16.35 -15.95
N ALA A 80 2.96 -16.95 -16.76
CA ALA A 80 2.49 -18.33 -16.59
C ALA A 80 3.63 -19.36 -16.46
N ASN A 81 4.72 -19.16 -17.20
CA ASN A 81 5.87 -20.09 -17.21
C ASN A 81 7.00 -19.68 -16.25
N ALA A 82 7.06 -18.43 -15.83
CA ALA A 82 8.13 -17.89 -14.99
C ALA A 82 7.70 -17.57 -13.56
N GLY A 83 6.38 -17.53 -13.29
CA GLY A 83 5.83 -17.17 -11.99
C GLY A 83 5.92 -15.67 -11.72
N PHE A 84 6.15 -15.30 -10.47
CA PHE A 84 6.24 -13.91 -10.05
C PHE A 84 7.67 -13.38 -10.17
N THR A 85 7.81 -12.19 -10.71
CA THR A 85 9.08 -11.45 -10.82
C THR A 85 8.87 -10.00 -10.40
N VAL A 86 9.86 -9.40 -9.77
CA VAL A 86 9.84 -7.95 -9.50
C VAL A 86 9.79 -7.22 -10.83
N ALA A 87 8.91 -6.22 -10.95
CA ALA A 87 8.77 -5.47 -12.19
C ALA A 87 10.12 -4.85 -12.60
N PRO A 88 10.49 -4.94 -13.88
CA PRO A 88 11.71 -4.32 -14.37
C PRO A 88 11.59 -2.79 -14.24
N VAL A 89 12.72 -2.12 -14.07
CA VAL A 89 12.76 -0.66 -14.15
C VAL A 89 12.32 -0.26 -15.57
N PRO A 90 11.38 0.68 -15.70
CA PRO A 90 10.98 1.17 -17.00
C PRO A 90 12.20 1.67 -17.79
N ASP A 91 12.22 1.40 -19.09
CA ASP A 91 13.19 1.96 -20.00
C ASP A 91 13.28 3.50 -19.81
N PRO A 92 14.47 4.11 -19.77
CA PRO A 92 14.65 5.55 -19.63
C PRO A 92 13.81 6.38 -20.60
N VAL A 93 13.57 5.89 -21.80
CA VAL A 93 12.69 6.56 -22.78
C VAL A 93 11.24 6.57 -22.30
N ARG A 94 10.73 5.43 -21.83
CA ARG A 94 9.38 5.33 -21.27
C ARG A 94 9.22 6.16 -20.01
N MET A 95 10.24 6.19 -19.15
CA MET A 95 10.22 7.00 -17.95
C MET A 95 10.14 8.49 -18.31
N ARG A 96 10.89 8.94 -19.29
CA ARG A 96 10.83 10.32 -19.80
C ARG A 96 9.45 10.66 -20.33
N GLN A 97 8.89 9.80 -21.19
CA GLN A 97 7.54 9.99 -21.73
C GLN A 97 6.47 10.07 -20.64
N LEU A 98 6.58 9.24 -19.60
CA LEU A 98 5.68 9.26 -18.45
C LEU A 98 5.81 10.58 -17.68
N MET A 99 7.03 11.07 -17.47
CA MET A 99 7.27 12.34 -16.80
C MET A 99 6.76 13.54 -17.62
N GLU A 100 6.97 13.53 -18.94
CA GLU A 100 6.43 14.55 -19.83
C GLU A 100 4.90 14.57 -19.81
N PHE A 101 4.28 13.39 -19.89
CA PHE A 101 2.83 13.26 -19.78
C PHE A 101 2.31 13.80 -18.44
N ARG A 102 2.97 13.44 -17.33
CA ARG A 102 2.62 13.92 -16.01
C ARG A 102 2.71 15.45 -15.91
N LEU A 103 3.78 16.05 -16.41
CA LEU A 103 3.95 17.51 -16.43
C LEU A 103 2.85 18.21 -17.21
N VAL A 104 2.48 17.68 -18.38
CA VAL A 104 1.38 18.23 -19.20
C VAL A 104 0.06 18.12 -18.45
N MET A 105 -0.22 16.98 -17.84
CA MET A 105 -1.45 16.76 -17.07
C MET A 105 -1.52 17.66 -15.85
N GLU A 106 -0.44 17.80 -15.09
CA GLU A 106 -0.38 18.68 -13.92
C GLU A 106 -0.58 20.15 -14.32
N ALA A 107 0.09 20.61 -15.37
CA ALA A 107 -0.07 21.97 -15.89
C ALA A 107 -1.50 22.23 -16.37
N TYR A 108 -2.13 21.26 -17.03
CA TYR A 108 -3.52 21.35 -17.47
C TYR A 108 -4.47 21.43 -16.27
N CYS A 109 -4.30 20.57 -15.28
CA CYS A 109 -5.13 20.55 -14.06
C CYS A 109 -5.02 21.87 -13.28
N VAL A 110 -3.82 22.42 -13.14
CA VAL A 110 -3.59 23.71 -12.50
C VAL A 110 -4.32 24.83 -13.27
N ARG A 111 -4.18 24.85 -14.60
CA ARG A 111 -4.83 25.87 -15.43
C ARG A 111 -6.35 25.81 -15.34
N VAL A 112 -6.94 24.60 -15.41
CA VAL A 112 -8.39 24.40 -15.30
C VAL A 112 -8.88 24.73 -13.90
N GLY A 113 -8.17 24.29 -12.86
CA GLY A 113 -8.50 24.60 -11.48
C GLY A 113 -8.43 26.09 -11.17
N ALA A 114 -7.40 26.79 -11.66
CA ALA A 114 -7.28 28.24 -11.54
C ALA A 114 -8.39 29.00 -12.28
N ALA A 115 -8.77 28.52 -13.48
CA ALA A 115 -9.86 29.10 -14.25
C ALA A 115 -11.24 28.89 -13.61
N ALA A 116 -11.43 27.78 -12.91
CA ALA A 116 -12.65 27.47 -12.16
C ALA A 116 -12.78 28.28 -10.86
N GLY A 117 -11.71 28.91 -10.39
CA GLY A 117 -11.70 29.76 -9.19
C GLY A 117 -12.03 29.02 -7.89
N ASP A 118 -11.84 27.70 -7.84
CA ASP A 118 -12.14 26.90 -6.66
C ASP A 118 -11.02 27.02 -5.61
N PRO A 119 -11.30 27.68 -4.47
CA PRO A 119 -10.31 27.86 -3.40
C PRO A 119 -9.76 26.55 -2.83
N ALA A 120 -10.55 25.46 -2.90
CA ALA A 120 -10.14 24.14 -2.38
C ALA A 120 -9.02 23.52 -3.22
N ILE A 121 -9.06 23.74 -4.55
CA ILE A 121 -8.01 23.26 -5.47
C ILE A 121 -6.72 24.03 -5.24
N VAL A 122 -6.80 25.35 -5.06
CA VAL A 122 -5.63 26.19 -4.78
C VAL A 122 -4.96 25.81 -3.45
N ALA A 123 -5.75 25.55 -2.41
CA ALA A 123 -5.25 25.12 -1.10
C ALA A 123 -4.57 23.75 -1.15
N ALA A 124 -5.07 22.80 -1.95
CA ALA A 124 -4.50 21.47 -2.12
C ALA A 124 -3.14 21.49 -2.85
N LEU A 125 -2.93 22.46 -3.75
CA LEU A 125 -1.69 22.62 -4.53
C LEU A 125 -0.60 23.41 -3.79
N SER A 126 -0.94 24.05 -2.66
CA SER A 126 -0.01 24.86 -1.86
C SER A 126 0.70 24.09 -0.76
N LYS A 127 0.48 22.78 -0.67
CA LYS A 127 1.16 21.83 0.24
C LYS A 127 2.14 20.96 -0.53
#